data_1136159a7f37f8456f07747ba194b45a
#
_entry.id   1136159a7f37f8456f07747ba194b45a
#
_cell.length_a   1.000
_cell.length_b   1.000
_cell.length_c   1.000
_cell.angle_alpha   90.00
_cell.angle_beta   90.00
_cell.angle_gamma   90.00
#
_symmetry.space_group_name_H-M   'P 1'
#
loop_
_entity.id
_entity.type
_entity.pdbx_description
1 polymer ?
#
loop_
_entity_poly.entity_id
_entity_poly.type
_entity_poly.pdbx_seq_one_letter_code
_entity_poly.pdbx_strand_id
1 'polypeptide(L)'
;MFETVTTIVFDLDGTLLNTDDLVINSYREVFKTYRPDYKLSKEEEISFLGPTLKSMFLKYFNNDMDDLLNTYHDYARKHTLEQAKLYPYAEEILIYLREKGYRVILFTSRFKSSCEEMISSFDLAKYFDMVVTLDEVKNPKPSPEGLELIKKVYNLQNNQIIFIGDNKSDLDSGKSAHVYTSLVSWSKGRNNSLLNPDLLINNFKNLENIF
;
A
#
# COMPACT_ATOMS: atom_id res chain seq x y z
N MET A 1 -10.64 18.79 -13.00
CA MET A 1 -9.87 18.98 -11.73
C MET A 1 -8.45 18.43 -11.88
N PHE A 2 -8.23 17.31 -12.60
CA PHE A 2 -6.94 16.61 -12.68
C PHE A 2 -6.20 16.80 -14.02
N GLU A 3 -6.51 17.85 -14.78
CA GLU A 3 -5.94 18.11 -16.12
C GLU A 3 -4.42 18.30 -16.15
N THR A 4 -3.82 18.68 -15.03
CA THR A 4 -2.38 18.86 -14.89
C THR A 4 -1.67 17.60 -14.41
N VAL A 5 -2.40 16.55 -14.00
CA VAL A 5 -1.80 15.31 -13.50
C VAL A 5 -1.07 14.58 -14.62
N THR A 6 0.17 14.23 -14.37
CA THR A 6 1.04 13.47 -15.28
C THR A 6 1.62 12.22 -14.62
N THR A 7 1.44 12.11 -13.30
CA THR A 7 2.02 11.03 -12.49
C THR A 7 0.96 10.47 -11.54
N ILE A 8 0.74 9.18 -11.64
CA ILE A 8 -0.18 8.44 -10.78
C ILE A 8 0.67 7.58 -9.83
N VAL A 9 0.53 7.83 -8.54
CA VAL A 9 1.21 7.06 -7.50
C VAL A 9 0.19 6.13 -6.87
N PHE A 10 0.49 4.84 -6.80
CA PHE A 10 -0.37 3.84 -6.16
C PHE A 10 0.29 3.31 -4.89
N ASP A 11 -0.52 3.07 -3.86
CA ASP A 11 -0.19 2.11 -2.83
C ASP A 11 -0.43 0.67 -3.34
N LEU A 12 0.10 -0.34 -2.64
CA LEU A 12 0.01 -1.74 -3.05
C LEU A 12 -1.11 -2.48 -2.33
N ASP A 13 -0.92 -2.65 -1.01
CA ASP A 13 -1.76 -3.50 -0.16
C ASP A 13 -3.11 -2.83 0.14
N GLY A 14 -4.22 -3.48 -0.17
CA GLY A 14 -5.55 -2.87 -0.04
C GLY A 14 -5.93 -1.96 -1.20
N THR A 15 -4.96 -1.57 -2.04
CA THR A 15 -5.16 -0.71 -3.21
C THR A 15 -5.16 -1.50 -4.50
N LEU A 16 -4.00 -1.95 -4.98
CA LEU A 16 -3.86 -2.80 -6.18
C LEU A 16 -4.05 -4.29 -5.88
N LEU A 17 -3.58 -4.74 -4.71
CA LEU A 17 -3.65 -6.12 -4.24
C LEU A 17 -4.53 -6.23 -3.00
N ASN A 18 -5.46 -7.17 -3.04
CA ASN A 18 -6.13 -7.65 -1.84
C ASN A 18 -5.21 -8.63 -1.13
N THR A 19 -4.55 -8.14 -0.09
CA THR A 19 -3.63 -8.89 0.75
C THR A 19 -4.14 -9.04 2.19
N ASP A 20 -5.38 -8.66 2.47
CA ASP A 20 -5.95 -8.62 3.82
C ASP A 20 -5.80 -9.97 4.53
N ASP A 21 -6.24 -11.06 3.88
CA ASP A 21 -6.19 -12.40 4.47
C ASP A 21 -4.74 -12.87 4.65
N LEU A 22 -3.85 -12.57 3.71
CA LEU A 22 -2.42 -12.88 3.82
C LEU A 22 -1.77 -12.17 5.01
N VAL A 23 -2.01 -10.87 5.15
CA VAL A 23 -1.50 -10.06 6.26
C VAL A 23 -2.02 -10.57 7.59
N ILE A 24 -3.34 -10.75 7.73
CA ILE A 24 -3.97 -11.22 8.97
C ILE A 24 -3.44 -12.62 9.34
N ASN A 25 -3.37 -13.54 8.40
CA ASN A 25 -2.90 -14.90 8.68
C ASN A 25 -1.41 -14.95 9.00
N SER A 26 -0.59 -14.08 8.41
CA SER A 26 0.82 -13.95 8.77
C SER A 26 0.97 -13.48 10.23
N TYR A 27 0.17 -12.50 10.67
CA TYR A 27 0.15 -12.11 12.10
C TYR A 27 -0.35 -13.26 12.98
N ARG A 28 -1.40 -13.97 12.59
CA ARG A 28 -1.91 -15.13 13.34
C ARG A 28 -0.81 -16.18 13.56
N GLU A 29 0.04 -16.43 12.57
CA GLU A 29 1.14 -17.37 12.70
C GLU A 29 2.20 -16.86 13.70
N VAL A 30 2.52 -15.56 13.70
CA VAL A 30 3.40 -14.95 14.71
C VAL A 30 2.79 -15.08 16.11
N PHE A 31 1.51 -14.75 16.29
CA PHE A 31 0.83 -14.90 17.58
C PHE A 31 0.81 -16.36 18.05
N LYS A 32 0.50 -17.30 17.18
CA LYS A 32 0.51 -18.73 17.47
C LYS A 32 1.88 -19.22 17.94
N THR A 33 2.95 -18.69 17.36
CA THR A 33 4.34 -19.08 17.70
C THR A 33 4.79 -18.47 19.01
N TYR A 34 4.56 -17.17 19.24
CA TYR A 34 5.16 -16.43 20.35
C TYR A 34 4.18 -16.09 21.48
N ARG A 35 2.89 -16.17 21.24
CA ARG A 35 1.82 -15.90 22.22
C ARG A 35 0.63 -16.85 22.02
N PRO A 36 0.81 -18.20 22.13
CA PRO A 36 -0.22 -19.19 21.76
C PRO A 36 -1.52 -19.05 22.54
N ASP A 37 -1.48 -18.50 23.76
CA ASP A 37 -2.66 -18.29 24.60
C ASP A 37 -3.41 -16.98 24.30
N TYR A 38 -2.85 -16.10 23.45
CA TYR A 38 -3.47 -14.83 23.09
C TYR A 38 -4.53 -15.01 22.02
N LYS A 39 -5.75 -14.58 22.33
CA LYS A 39 -6.87 -14.65 21.38
C LYS A 39 -7.08 -13.29 20.73
N LEU A 40 -6.74 -13.18 19.47
CA LEU A 40 -7.00 -11.98 18.67
C LEU A 40 -8.50 -11.75 18.49
N SER A 41 -8.97 -10.54 18.74
CA SER A 41 -10.30 -10.10 18.32
C SER A 41 -10.31 -9.71 16.84
N LYS A 42 -11.50 -9.64 16.22
CA LYS A 42 -11.64 -9.18 14.84
C LYS A 42 -11.19 -7.74 14.66
N GLU A 43 -11.42 -6.89 15.63
CA GLU A 43 -11.00 -5.49 15.64
C GLU A 43 -9.47 -5.37 15.65
N GLU A 44 -8.78 -6.23 16.41
CA GLU A 44 -7.32 -6.30 16.41
C GLU A 44 -6.79 -6.77 15.06
N GLU A 45 -7.36 -7.81 14.48
CA GLU A 45 -6.99 -8.32 13.16
C GLU A 45 -7.11 -7.24 12.07
N ILE A 46 -8.21 -6.49 12.06
CA ILE A 46 -8.39 -5.36 11.13
C ILE A 46 -7.36 -4.26 11.40
N SER A 47 -6.98 -4.03 12.66
CA SER A 47 -5.98 -3.02 13.01
C SER A 47 -4.57 -3.32 12.49
N PHE A 48 -4.30 -4.54 12.03
CA PHE A 48 -3.03 -4.92 11.40
C PHE A 48 -2.91 -4.40 9.96
N LEU A 49 -4.02 -4.05 9.33
CA LEU A 49 -4.03 -3.56 7.96
C LEU A 49 -3.62 -2.08 7.92
N GLY A 50 -2.51 -1.77 7.25
CA GLY A 50 -2.00 -0.42 7.03
C GLY A 50 -0.79 0.01 7.85
N PRO A 51 -0.70 -0.23 9.19
CA PRO A 51 0.50 0.09 9.96
C PRO A 51 1.72 -0.74 9.55
N THR A 52 2.92 -0.23 9.84
CA THR A 52 4.15 -1.00 9.60
C THR A 52 4.25 -2.21 10.53
N LEU A 53 4.85 -3.32 10.07
CA LEU A 53 5.09 -4.53 10.87
C LEU A 53 5.79 -4.21 12.18
N LYS A 54 6.86 -3.39 12.11
CA LYS A 54 7.63 -2.98 13.29
C LYS A 54 6.77 -2.30 14.34
N SER A 55 5.89 -1.37 13.93
CA SER A 55 5.02 -0.66 14.88
C SER A 55 4.04 -1.61 15.57
N MET A 56 3.50 -2.59 14.82
CA MET A 56 2.57 -3.56 15.37
C MET A 56 3.27 -4.59 16.27
N PHE A 57 4.45 -5.08 15.88
CA PHE A 57 5.19 -6.01 16.74
C PHE A 57 5.60 -5.37 18.05
N LEU A 58 6.08 -4.13 18.05
CA LEU A 58 6.41 -3.40 19.30
C LEU A 58 5.20 -3.22 20.22
N LYS A 59 3.99 -3.18 19.68
CA LYS A 59 2.76 -3.07 20.49
C LYS A 59 2.41 -4.37 21.21
N TYR A 60 2.68 -5.52 20.61
CA TYR A 60 2.19 -6.81 21.10
C TYR A 60 3.28 -7.73 21.63
N PHE A 61 4.55 -7.55 21.28
CA PHE A 61 5.64 -8.49 21.56
C PHE A 61 6.84 -7.80 22.19
N ASN A 62 7.54 -8.55 23.05
CA ASN A 62 8.86 -8.19 23.61
C ASN A 62 9.97 -9.11 23.11
N ASN A 63 9.68 -9.91 22.08
CA ASN A 63 10.60 -10.85 21.45
C ASN A 63 11.57 -10.11 20.53
N ASP A 64 12.60 -10.82 20.09
CA ASP A 64 13.52 -10.31 19.09
C ASP A 64 12.75 -9.94 17.80
N MET A 65 13.06 -8.76 17.26
CA MET A 65 12.33 -8.23 16.11
C MET A 65 12.57 -9.06 14.84
N ASP A 66 13.80 -9.55 14.66
CA ASP A 66 14.16 -10.33 13.47
C ASP A 66 13.45 -11.68 13.47
N ASP A 67 13.29 -12.32 14.62
CA ASP A 67 12.53 -13.57 14.75
C ASP A 67 11.06 -13.39 14.39
N LEU A 68 10.44 -12.28 14.85
CA LEU A 68 9.05 -11.95 14.53
C LEU A 68 8.87 -11.68 13.03
N LEU A 69 9.77 -10.87 12.45
CA LEU A 69 9.78 -10.55 11.02
C LEU A 69 9.99 -11.80 10.17
N ASN A 70 10.94 -12.65 10.52
CA ASN A 70 11.21 -13.90 9.81
C ASN A 70 9.98 -14.81 9.80
N THR A 71 9.36 -15.02 10.96
CA THR A 71 8.13 -15.85 11.06
C THR A 71 7.00 -15.29 10.19
N TYR A 72 6.79 -13.97 10.23
CA TYR A 72 5.78 -13.31 9.40
C TYR A 72 6.08 -13.48 7.91
N HIS A 73 7.32 -13.19 7.48
CA HIS A 73 7.69 -13.23 6.07
C HIS A 73 7.73 -14.66 5.51
N ASP A 74 8.13 -15.64 6.30
CA ASP A 74 8.13 -17.05 5.89
C ASP A 74 6.70 -17.54 5.61
N TYR A 75 5.75 -17.18 6.48
CA TYR A 75 4.33 -17.46 6.23
C TYR A 75 3.83 -16.74 4.99
N ALA A 76 4.06 -15.43 4.91
CA ALA A 76 3.61 -14.62 3.79
C ALA A 76 4.12 -15.14 2.45
N ARG A 77 5.44 -15.39 2.34
CA ARG A 77 6.07 -15.93 1.12
C ARG A 77 5.45 -17.25 0.67
N LYS A 78 5.21 -18.14 1.61
CA LYS A 78 4.63 -19.48 1.32
C LYS A 78 3.20 -19.40 0.81
N HIS A 79 2.41 -18.41 1.25
CA HIS A 79 0.98 -18.33 0.98
C HIS A 79 0.56 -17.17 0.07
N THR A 80 1.52 -16.41 -0.50
CA THR A 80 1.23 -15.22 -1.33
C THR A 80 0.25 -15.52 -2.46
N LEU A 81 0.53 -16.52 -3.31
CA LEU A 81 -0.31 -16.83 -4.48
C LEU A 81 -1.67 -17.44 -4.11
N GLU A 82 -1.79 -18.00 -2.91
CA GLU A 82 -3.03 -18.56 -2.40
C GLU A 82 -3.95 -17.49 -1.81
N GLN A 83 -3.38 -16.55 -1.05
CA GLN A 83 -4.12 -15.61 -0.19
C GLN A 83 -4.09 -14.15 -0.64
N ALA A 84 -3.26 -13.80 -1.63
CA ALA A 84 -3.28 -12.47 -2.25
C ALA A 84 -3.88 -12.54 -3.65
N LYS A 85 -4.56 -11.47 -4.07
CA LYS A 85 -5.20 -11.37 -5.39
C LYS A 85 -5.19 -9.93 -5.87
N LEU A 86 -5.07 -9.71 -7.18
CA LEU A 86 -5.35 -8.40 -7.77
C LEU A 86 -6.80 -7.99 -7.50
N TYR A 87 -7.02 -6.73 -7.19
CA TYR A 87 -8.37 -6.19 -7.27
C TYR A 87 -8.84 -6.15 -8.72
N PRO A 88 -10.15 -6.25 -8.95
CA PRO A 88 -10.70 -6.19 -10.31
C PRO A 88 -10.23 -4.95 -11.06
N TYR A 89 -9.78 -5.14 -12.29
CA TYR A 89 -9.30 -4.08 -13.18
C TYR A 89 -7.98 -3.41 -12.76
N ALA A 90 -7.22 -4.00 -11.81
CA ALA A 90 -5.97 -3.40 -11.35
C ALA A 90 -4.86 -3.44 -12.41
N GLU A 91 -4.70 -4.55 -13.11
CA GLU A 91 -3.70 -4.67 -14.16
C GLU A 91 -4.08 -3.84 -15.39
N GLU A 92 -5.34 -3.91 -15.80
CA GLU A 92 -5.87 -3.20 -16.96
C GLU A 92 -5.70 -1.68 -16.83
N ILE A 93 -5.93 -1.13 -15.63
CA ILE A 93 -5.73 0.31 -15.43
C ILE A 93 -4.25 0.71 -15.46
N LEU A 94 -3.33 -0.14 -14.97
CA LEU A 94 -1.90 0.12 -15.09
C LEU A 94 -1.46 0.16 -16.55
N ILE A 95 -1.95 -0.79 -17.37
CA ILE A 95 -1.71 -0.82 -18.82
C ILE A 95 -2.25 0.46 -19.46
N TYR A 96 -3.52 0.78 -19.22
CA TYR A 96 -4.19 1.96 -19.77
C TYR A 96 -3.41 3.26 -19.48
N LEU A 97 -3.04 3.48 -18.22
CA LEU A 97 -2.30 4.68 -17.81
C LEU A 97 -0.94 4.78 -18.50
N ARG A 98 -0.23 3.66 -18.66
CA ARG A 98 1.03 3.59 -19.40
C ARG A 98 0.85 3.94 -20.87
N GLU A 99 -0.16 3.39 -21.54
CA GLU A 99 -0.48 3.67 -22.94
C GLU A 99 -0.87 5.13 -23.18
N LYS A 100 -1.49 5.77 -22.19
CA LYS A 100 -1.82 7.20 -22.20
C LYS A 100 -0.63 8.12 -21.88
N GLY A 101 0.53 7.54 -21.55
CA GLY A 101 1.75 8.29 -21.27
C GLY A 101 1.86 8.83 -19.84
N TYR A 102 1.01 8.37 -18.91
CA TYR A 102 1.18 8.69 -17.50
C TYR A 102 2.37 7.96 -16.92
N ARG A 103 3.10 8.64 -16.03
CA ARG A 103 4.07 7.99 -15.15
C ARG A 103 3.33 7.25 -14.06
N VAL A 104 3.66 5.97 -13.87
CA VAL A 104 3.05 5.11 -12.86
C VAL A 104 4.10 4.73 -11.83
N ILE A 105 3.84 5.05 -10.57
CA ILE A 105 4.79 4.85 -9.47
C ILE A 105 4.10 4.06 -8.36
N LEU A 106 4.85 3.16 -7.73
CA LEU A 106 4.42 2.45 -6.54
C LEU A 106 5.03 3.10 -5.30
N PHE A 107 4.21 3.38 -4.26
CA PHE A 107 4.67 3.84 -2.95
C PHE A 107 4.00 3.04 -1.85
N THR A 108 4.76 2.16 -1.21
CA THR A 108 4.25 1.17 -0.26
C THR A 108 4.95 1.22 1.11
N SER A 109 4.26 0.73 2.14
CA SER A 109 4.84 0.51 3.49
C SER A 109 5.52 -0.85 3.65
N ARG A 110 5.83 -1.53 2.55
CA ARG A 110 6.65 -2.75 2.56
C ARG A 110 8.12 -2.44 2.53
N PHE A 111 8.93 -3.36 3.07
CA PHE A 111 10.36 -3.42 2.78
C PHE A 111 10.61 -3.83 1.32
N LYS A 112 11.72 -3.40 0.76
CA LYS A 112 12.08 -3.60 -0.64
C LYS A 112 12.01 -5.06 -1.06
N SER A 113 12.64 -5.96 -0.33
CA SER A 113 12.63 -7.39 -0.65
C SER A 113 11.21 -7.98 -0.72
N SER A 114 10.37 -7.66 0.26
CA SER A 114 8.97 -8.11 0.31
C SER A 114 8.11 -7.48 -0.80
N CYS A 115 8.39 -6.23 -1.16
CA CYS A 115 7.71 -5.56 -2.27
C CYS A 115 8.07 -6.20 -3.62
N GLU A 116 9.37 -6.41 -3.86
CA GLU A 116 9.88 -7.04 -5.09
C GLU A 116 9.32 -8.45 -5.28
N GLU A 117 9.30 -9.27 -4.23
CA GLU A 117 8.67 -10.60 -4.26
C GLU A 117 7.18 -10.51 -4.64
N MET A 118 6.45 -9.56 -4.04
CA MET A 118 5.03 -9.40 -4.26
C MET A 118 4.72 -8.94 -5.70
N ILE A 119 5.33 -7.85 -6.17
CA ILE A 119 5.06 -7.34 -7.52
C ILE A 119 5.54 -8.29 -8.62
N SER A 120 6.59 -9.09 -8.35
CA SER A 120 7.06 -10.13 -9.29
C SER A 120 6.08 -11.30 -9.34
N SER A 121 5.51 -11.73 -8.21
CA SER A 121 4.54 -12.83 -8.15
C SER A 121 3.27 -12.56 -8.97
N PHE A 122 2.93 -11.29 -9.18
CA PHE A 122 1.77 -10.84 -9.97
C PHE A 122 2.14 -10.19 -11.31
N ASP A 123 3.42 -10.27 -11.72
CA ASP A 123 3.95 -9.68 -12.98
C ASP A 123 3.68 -8.16 -13.12
N LEU A 124 3.65 -7.44 -11.98
CA LEU A 124 3.35 -6.01 -11.94
C LEU A 124 4.57 -5.10 -12.08
N ALA A 125 5.79 -5.61 -11.83
CA ALA A 125 7.01 -4.81 -11.79
C ALA A 125 7.24 -3.99 -13.08
N LYS A 126 6.82 -4.53 -14.22
CA LYS A 126 6.95 -3.93 -15.55
C LYS A 126 6.14 -2.64 -15.77
N TYR A 127 5.15 -2.37 -14.92
CA TYR A 127 4.27 -1.21 -15.05
C TYR A 127 4.77 0.03 -14.30
N PHE A 128 5.71 -0.13 -13.36
CA PHE A 128 6.16 0.97 -12.52
C PHE A 128 7.45 1.61 -13.03
N ASP A 129 7.44 2.93 -13.18
CA ASP A 129 8.63 3.73 -13.51
C ASP A 129 9.54 3.89 -12.28
N MET A 130 8.99 3.79 -11.08
CA MET A 130 9.70 3.85 -9.81
C MET A 130 8.91 3.10 -8.73
N VAL A 131 9.63 2.50 -7.80
CA VAL A 131 9.07 1.89 -6.59
C VAL A 131 9.72 2.57 -5.40
N VAL A 132 8.90 3.08 -4.47
CA VAL A 132 9.33 3.65 -3.19
C VAL A 132 8.82 2.74 -2.08
N THR A 133 9.75 2.22 -1.29
CA THR A 133 9.50 1.28 -0.18
C THR A 133 9.96 1.89 1.15
N LEU A 134 9.90 1.13 2.23
CA LEU A 134 10.44 1.57 3.52
C LEU A 134 11.95 1.81 3.50
N ASP A 135 12.66 1.18 2.56
CA ASP A 135 14.13 1.30 2.49
C ASP A 135 14.59 2.64 1.91
N GLU A 136 13.75 3.31 1.13
CA GLU A 136 14.04 4.60 0.52
C GLU A 136 13.65 5.81 1.39
N VAL A 137 12.95 5.59 2.53
CA VAL A 137 12.46 6.67 3.40
C VAL A 137 12.90 6.47 4.85
N LYS A 138 13.15 7.55 5.56
CA LYS A 138 13.41 7.51 7.01
C LYS A 138 12.10 7.45 7.81
N ASN A 139 11.10 8.16 7.33
CA ASN A 139 9.79 8.26 7.95
C ASN A 139 8.75 7.66 6.99
N PRO A 140 8.12 6.53 7.35
CA PRO A 140 7.07 5.92 6.53
C PRO A 140 5.79 6.77 6.50
N LYS A 141 4.84 6.40 5.65
CA LYS A 141 3.48 6.95 5.69
C LYS A 141 2.95 6.93 7.14
N PRO A 142 2.34 8.00 7.65
CA PRO A 142 1.77 9.16 6.94
C PRO A 142 2.75 10.31 6.62
N SER A 143 4.07 10.14 6.77
CA SER A 143 5.04 11.15 6.34
C SER A 143 4.94 11.40 4.83
N PRO A 144 5.13 12.64 4.36
CA PRO A 144 5.18 12.97 2.94
C PRO A 144 6.49 12.55 2.26
N GLU A 145 7.48 12.04 2.99
CA GLU A 145 8.87 11.85 2.55
C GLU A 145 8.98 11.08 1.23
N GLY A 146 8.21 9.98 1.07
CA GLY A 146 8.24 9.21 -0.17
C GLY A 146 7.67 9.98 -1.37
N LEU A 147 6.62 10.79 -1.17
CA LEU A 147 6.07 11.64 -2.23
C LEU A 147 7.00 12.81 -2.56
N GLU A 148 7.68 13.38 -1.55
CA GLU A 148 8.70 14.40 -1.77
C GLU A 148 9.92 13.85 -2.54
N LEU A 149 10.31 12.60 -2.26
CA LEU A 149 11.34 11.90 -3.03
C LEU A 149 10.91 11.77 -4.50
N ILE A 150 9.68 11.34 -4.76
CA ILE A 150 9.13 11.22 -6.12
C ILE A 150 9.14 12.58 -6.83
N LYS A 151 8.67 13.63 -6.18
CA LYS A 151 8.69 15.00 -6.73
C LYS A 151 10.10 15.43 -7.11
N LYS A 152 11.06 15.17 -6.24
CA LYS A 152 12.48 15.51 -6.47
C LYS A 152 13.07 14.76 -7.65
N VAL A 153 12.86 13.44 -7.75
CA VAL A 153 13.42 12.60 -8.80
C VAL A 153 12.94 13.02 -10.19
N TYR A 154 11.65 13.34 -10.29
CA TYR A 154 11.03 13.67 -11.58
C TYR A 154 10.78 15.16 -11.81
N ASN A 155 11.23 16.03 -10.88
CA ASN A 155 11.02 17.49 -10.92
C ASN A 155 9.54 17.87 -11.09
N LEU A 156 8.65 17.26 -10.28
CA LEU A 156 7.21 17.43 -10.39
C LEU A 156 6.68 18.53 -9.45
N GLN A 157 5.67 19.25 -9.93
CA GLN A 157 4.85 20.13 -9.10
C GLN A 157 3.75 19.34 -8.38
N ASN A 158 3.23 19.89 -7.30
CA ASN A 158 2.21 19.24 -6.48
C ASN A 158 0.96 18.82 -7.26
N ASN A 159 0.48 19.68 -8.16
CA ASN A 159 -0.71 19.45 -8.97
C ASN A 159 -0.50 18.48 -10.16
N GLN A 160 0.71 17.95 -10.32
CA GLN A 160 1.03 16.94 -11.33
C GLN A 160 0.93 15.51 -10.81
N ILE A 161 0.65 15.34 -9.52
CA ILE A 161 0.63 14.04 -8.85
C ILE A 161 -0.73 13.79 -8.24
N ILE A 162 -1.24 12.58 -8.40
CA ILE A 162 -2.30 12.01 -7.57
C ILE A 162 -1.79 10.77 -6.86
N PHE A 163 -2.01 10.67 -5.55
CA PHE A 163 -1.69 9.48 -4.76
C PHE A 163 -2.97 8.71 -4.44
N ILE A 164 -3.02 7.47 -4.90
CA ILE A 164 -4.16 6.55 -4.75
C ILE A 164 -3.78 5.50 -3.71
N GLY A 165 -4.51 5.48 -2.61
CA GLY A 165 -4.32 4.53 -1.51
C GLY A 165 -5.65 4.00 -0.98
N ASP A 166 -5.60 3.28 0.12
CA ASP A 166 -6.77 2.65 0.71
C ASP A 166 -7.08 3.13 2.13
N ASN A 167 -6.13 3.77 2.80
CA ASN A 167 -6.24 4.07 4.22
C ASN A 167 -5.84 5.50 4.59
N LYS A 168 -6.00 5.81 5.88
CA LYS A 168 -5.72 7.14 6.42
C LYS A 168 -4.25 7.56 6.27
N SER A 169 -3.29 6.63 6.36
CA SER A 169 -1.87 6.97 6.26
C SER A 169 -1.49 7.42 4.85
N ASP A 170 -2.15 6.87 3.82
CA ASP A 170 -1.98 7.30 2.44
C ASP A 170 -2.54 8.71 2.24
N LEU A 171 -3.76 8.93 2.71
CA LEU A 171 -4.42 10.23 2.63
C LEU A 171 -3.61 11.32 3.33
N ASP A 172 -3.16 11.07 4.56
CA ASP A 172 -2.39 12.02 5.34
C ASP A 172 -1.03 12.31 4.70
N SER A 173 -0.38 11.28 4.14
CA SER A 173 0.88 11.44 3.38
C SER A 173 0.69 12.33 2.15
N GLY A 174 -0.36 12.06 1.36
CA GLY A 174 -0.69 12.86 0.19
C GLY A 174 -1.03 14.31 0.53
N LYS A 175 -1.86 14.53 1.55
CA LYS A 175 -2.20 15.89 2.04
C LYS A 175 -0.97 16.65 2.55
N SER A 176 -0.11 15.97 3.30
CA SER A 176 1.14 16.56 3.82
C SER A 176 2.13 16.91 2.70
N ALA A 177 2.12 16.14 1.61
CA ALA A 177 2.90 16.43 0.41
C ALA A 177 2.22 17.44 -0.52
N HIS A 178 1.01 17.91 -0.19
CA HIS A 178 0.21 18.84 -1.00
C HIS A 178 -0.11 18.33 -2.42
N VAL A 179 -0.18 16.99 -2.63
CA VAL A 179 -0.59 16.39 -3.90
C VAL A 179 -2.07 16.04 -3.87
N TYR A 180 -2.67 15.77 -5.03
CA TYR A 180 -4.02 15.23 -5.06
C TYR A 180 -4.06 13.84 -4.41
N THR A 181 -5.15 13.59 -3.70
CA THR A 181 -5.33 12.35 -2.94
C THR A 181 -6.56 11.60 -3.41
N SER A 182 -6.44 10.30 -3.48
CA SER A 182 -7.56 9.42 -3.78
C SER A 182 -7.59 8.23 -2.84
N LEU A 183 -8.81 7.79 -2.50
CA LEU A 183 -9.02 6.56 -1.76
C LEU A 183 -9.87 5.59 -2.58
N VAL A 184 -9.51 4.30 -2.50
CA VAL A 184 -10.34 3.22 -3.03
C VAL A 184 -11.42 2.84 -2.03
N SER A 185 -12.58 2.35 -2.50
CA SER A 185 -13.72 2.06 -1.63
C SER A 185 -13.80 0.62 -1.14
N TRP A 186 -12.96 -0.28 -1.62
CA TRP A 186 -13.08 -1.73 -1.40
C TRP A 186 -12.24 -2.28 -0.26
N SER A 187 -11.24 -1.54 0.25
CA SER A 187 -10.39 -2.02 1.33
C SER A 187 -11.11 -2.10 2.67
N LYS A 188 -10.87 -3.19 3.43
CA LYS A 188 -11.44 -3.42 4.76
C LYS A 188 -10.78 -2.56 5.85
N GLY A 189 -9.50 -2.20 5.68
CA GLY A 189 -8.73 -1.40 6.65
C GLY A 189 -9.15 0.07 6.75
N ARG A 190 -10.16 0.47 5.99
CA ARG A 190 -10.63 1.84 5.87
C ARG A 190 -11.63 2.21 6.96
N ASN A 191 -11.24 3.07 7.88
CA ASN A 191 -12.18 3.74 8.80
C ASN A 191 -12.66 5.07 8.18
N ASN A 192 -13.85 5.04 7.55
CA ASN A 192 -14.20 5.93 6.45
C ASN A 192 -14.99 7.18 6.76
N SER A 193 -15.60 7.28 7.92
CA SER A 193 -16.65 8.29 8.11
C SER A 193 -16.17 9.74 8.13
N LEU A 194 -14.84 9.97 8.20
CA LEU A 194 -14.24 11.30 8.33
C LEU A 194 -13.12 11.59 7.32
N LEU A 195 -12.84 10.65 6.40
CA LEU A 195 -11.78 10.84 5.41
C LEU A 195 -12.33 11.62 4.21
N ASN A 196 -11.64 12.69 3.82
CA ASN A 196 -12.03 13.56 2.71
C ASN A 196 -10.90 13.59 1.65
N PRO A 197 -10.82 12.58 0.75
CA PRO A 197 -9.94 12.60 -0.41
C PRO A 197 -10.48 13.55 -1.49
N ASP A 198 -9.62 13.97 -2.42
CA ASP A 198 -10.04 14.73 -3.61
C ASP A 198 -10.84 13.86 -4.58
N LEU A 199 -10.60 12.54 -4.58
CA LEU A 199 -11.30 11.55 -5.41
C LEU A 199 -11.59 10.28 -4.61
N LEU A 200 -12.80 9.73 -4.78
CA LEU A 200 -13.16 8.39 -4.28
C LEU A 200 -13.32 7.44 -5.46
N ILE A 201 -12.56 6.34 -5.48
CA ILE A 201 -12.56 5.33 -6.53
C ILE A 201 -13.38 4.13 -6.07
N ASN A 202 -14.48 3.85 -6.75
CA ASN A 202 -15.32 2.68 -6.49
C ASN A 202 -15.00 1.49 -7.43
N ASN A 203 -14.32 1.78 -8.54
CA ASN A 203 -13.83 0.79 -9.50
C ASN A 203 -12.68 1.43 -10.28
N PHE A 204 -11.59 0.70 -10.51
CA PHE A 204 -10.45 1.20 -11.28
C PHE A 204 -10.82 1.61 -12.71
N LYS A 205 -11.79 0.97 -13.34
CA LYS A 205 -12.27 1.35 -14.67
C LYS A 205 -12.74 2.82 -14.74
N ASN A 206 -13.19 3.39 -13.63
CA ASN A 206 -13.63 4.78 -13.61
C ASN A 206 -12.47 5.76 -13.88
N LEU A 207 -11.23 5.35 -13.65
CA LEU A 207 -10.05 6.19 -13.92
C LEU A 207 -9.86 6.47 -15.42
N GLU A 208 -10.31 5.59 -16.32
CA GLU A 208 -10.27 5.81 -17.78
C GLU A 208 -11.08 7.04 -18.23
N ASN A 209 -12.06 7.46 -17.43
CA ASN A 209 -12.86 8.66 -17.71
C ASN A 209 -12.30 9.92 -17.05
N ILE A 210 -11.23 9.78 -16.25
CA ILE A 210 -10.62 10.87 -15.49
C ILE A 210 -9.24 11.22 -16.07
N PHE A 211 -8.54 10.20 -16.52
CA PHE A 211 -7.22 10.23 -17.10
C PHE A 211 -7.22 9.59 -18.51
#